data_31e12d0c43ff9c38bae060fba2e04f34
#
_entry.id   31e12d0c43ff9c38bae060fba2e04f34
#
_cell.length_a   1.000
_cell.length_b   1.000
_cell.length_c   1.000
_cell.angle_alpha   90.00
_cell.angle_beta   90.00
_cell.angle_gamma   90.00
#
_symmetry.space_group_name_H-M   'P 1'
#
loop_
_entity.id
_entity.type
_entity.pdbx_description
1 polymer ?
#
loop_
_entity_poly.entity_id
_entity_poly.type
_entity_poly.pdbx_seq_one_letter_code
_entity_poly.pdbx_strand_id
1 'polypeptide(L)'
;TGYSIKVEKLVEYNIEKVEETGTVLVDGTTVPSDKNFAIHFNAPIGTVIMVTNPKNKNTVFVKVTGNFNRPEGSAEIIKMSESSAASIGVKSKDKIVLSYAR
;
A
#
# COMPACT_ATOMS: atom_id res chain seq x y z
N THR A 1 3.23 -14.80 -7.74
CA THR A 1 3.92 -15.01 -6.51
C THR A 1 4.47 -13.71 -5.95
N GLY A 2 4.80 -13.66 -4.68
CA GLY A 2 5.21 -12.42 -4.03
C GLY A 2 4.03 -11.56 -3.57
N TYR A 3 2.81 -11.99 -3.80
CA TYR A 3 1.60 -11.35 -3.29
C TYR A 3 0.89 -12.28 -2.31
N SER A 4 0.49 -11.74 -1.19
CA SER A 4 -0.39 -12.45 -0.26
C SER A 4 -1.32 -11.46 0.43
N ILE A 5 -2.48 -11.94 0.85
CA ILE A 5 -3.48 -11.14 1.56
C ILE A 5 -3.96 -11.92 2.77
N LYS A 6 -4.09 -11.23 3.88
CA LYS A 6 -4.67 -11.76 5.11
C LYS A 6 -5.76 -10.81 5.56
N VAL A 7 -6.96 -11.33 5.79
CA VAL A 7 -8.09 -10.55 6.25
C VAL A 7 -8.55 -11.10 7.59
N GLU A 8 -8.67 -10.22 8.57
CA GLU A 8 -9.20 -10.53 9.89
C GLU A 8 -10.41 -9.66 10.16
N LYS A 9 -11.54 -10.29 10.47
CA LYS A 9 -12.77 -9.57 10.75
C LYS A 9 -12.92 -9.38 12.25
N LEU A 10 -13.05 -8.13 12.67
CA LEU A 10 -13.30 -7.76 14.06
C LEU A 10 -14.80 -7.61 14.25
N VAL A 11 -15.44 -8.70 14.71
CA VAL A 11 -16.90 -8.81 14.76
C VAL A 11 -17.55 -7.73 15.61
N GLU A 12 -16.96 -7.40 16.77
CA GLU A 12 -17.50 -6.38 17.68
C GLU A 12 -17.60 -5.00 17.05
N TYR A 13 -16.71 -4.67 16.11
CA TYR A 13 -16.64 -3.35 15.50
C TYR A 13 -17.11 -3.34 14.05
N ASN A 14 -17.51 -4.49 13.54
CA ASN A 14 -17.90 -4.64 12.13
C ASN A 14 -16.82 -4.11 11.18
N ILE A 15 -15.56 -4.39 11.47
CA ILE A 15 -14.40 -3.93 10.72
C ILE A 15 -13.63 -5.13 10.21
N GLU A 16 -13.15 -5.05 8.98
CA GLU A 16 -12.19 -6.01 8.44
C GLU A 16 -10.79 -5.38 8.46
N LYS A 17 -9.86 -6.08 9.11
CA LYS A 17 -8.45 -5.70 9.07
C LYS A 17 -7.78 -6.47 7.95
N VAL A 18 -7.17 -5.75 7.03
CA VAL A 18 -6.53 -6.35 5.84
C VAL A 18 -5.03 -6.16 5.94
N GLU A 19 -4.29 -7.24 5.70
CA GLU A 19 -2.84 -7.21 5.58
C GLU A 19 -2.47 -7.81 4.24
N GLU A 20 -1.72 -7.04 3.45
CA GLU A 20 -1.32 -7.45 2.10
C GLU A 20 0.19 -7.39 1.99
N THR A 21 0.77 -8.37 1.30
CA THR A 21 2.19 -8.40 0.98
C THR A 21 2.35 -8.43 -0.54
N GLY A 22 3.18 -7.56 -1.06
CA GLY A 22 3.42 -7.49 -2.49
C GLY A 22 4.55 -6.52 -2.79
N THR A 23 4.53 -5.96 -3.98
CA THR A 23 5.55 -5.00 -4.41
C THR A 23 4.96 -3.62 -4.62
N VAL A 24 5.81 -2.60 -4.52
CA VAL A 24 5.43 -1.20 -4.69
C VAL A 24 5.91 -0.71 -6.06
N LEU A 25 5.13 0.21 -6.64
CA LEU A 25 5.59 1.02 -7.77
C LEU A 25 5.74 2.46 -7.26
N VAL A 26 6.92 3.02 -7.42
CA VAL A 26 7.16 4.43 -7.09
C VAL A 26 6.86 5.26 -8.32
N ASP A 27 5.84 6.10 -8.24
CA ASP A 27 5.33 6.87 -9.36
C ASP A 27 5.29 8.36 -9.00
N GLY A 28 6.18 9.13 -9.60
CA GLY A 28 6.25 10.57 -9.39
C GLY A 28 5.33 11.38 -10.31
N THR A 29 4.61 10.73 -11.23
CA THR A 29 3.75 11.44 -12.19
C THR A 29 2.28 11.43 -11.83
N THR A 30 1.77 10.31 -11.30
CA THR A 30 0.36 10.17 -10.93
C THR A 30 0.10 10.37 -9.45
N VAL A 31 1.15 10.32 -8.62
CA VAL A 31 1.04 10.55 -7.17
C VAL A 31 1.90 11.76 -6.82
N PRO A 32 1.32 12.82 -6.22
CA PRO A 32 2.09 14.01 -5.84
C PRO A 32 3.26 13.66 -4.92
N SER A 33 4.45 14.14 -5.24
CA SER A 33 5.67 13.74 -4.53
C SER A 33 5.82 14.42 -3.16
N ASP A 34 5.08 15.50 -2.90
CA ASP A 34 5.15 16.24 -1.64
C ASP A 34 4.12 15.78 -0.61
N LYS A 35 3.30 14.79 -0.93
CA LYS A 35 2.24 14.29 -0.07
C LYS A 35 2.39 12.78 0.14
N ASN A 36 1.91 12.30 1.29
CA ASN A 36 1.84 10.87 1.57
C ASN A 36 0.54 10.30 1.01
N PHE A 37 0.43 10.31 -0.31
CA PHE A 37 -0.70 9.77 -1.04
C PHE A 37 -0.28 8.49 -1.77
N ALA A 38 -1.26 7.66 -2.08
CA ALA A 38 -1.01 6.42 -2.81
C ALA A 38 -2.22 6.06 -3.67
N ILE A 39 -1.97 5.24 -4.67
CA ILE A 39 -3.01 4.62 -5.48
C ILE A 39 -2.97 3.12 -5.20
N HIS A 40 -4.10 2.55 -4.83
CA HIS A 40 -4.22 1.15 -4.45
C HIS A 40 -5.20 0.44 -5.37
N PHE A 41 -5.04 -0.88 -5.55
CA PHE A 41 -5.85 -1.57 -6.53
C PHE A 41 -7.33 -1.77 -6.10
N ASN A 42 -7.65 -1.81 -4.81
CA ASN A 42 -9.03 -2.01 -4.38
C ASN A 42 -9.45 -1.32 -3.07
N ALA A 43 -8.55 -0.71 -2.34
CA ALA A 43 -8.93 0.01 -1.12
C ALA A 43 -9.75 1.25 -1.48
N PRO A 44 -10.83 1.54 -0.73
CA PRO A 44 -11.63 2.75 -1.02
C PRO A 44 -10.81 4.03 -0.92
N ILE A 45 -11.14 4.99 -1.77
CA ILE A 45 -10.52 6.32 -1.72
C ILE A 45 -10.78 6.92 -0.33
N GLY A 46 -9.74 7.48 0.27
CA GLY A 46 -9.79 8.02 1.63
C GLY A 46 -9.26 7.06 2.70
N THR A 47 -9.01 5.81 2.35
CA THR A 47 -8.44 4.84 3.28
C THR A 47 -7.01 5.23 3.62
N VAL A 48 -6.64 5.13 4.90
CA VAL A 48 -5.27 5.31 5.35
C VAL A 48 -4.63 3.94 5.47
N ILE A 49 -3.52 3.75 4.75
CA ILE A 49 -2.79 2.48 4.73
C ILE A 49 -1.46 2.67 5.43
N MET A 50 -1.15 1.75 6.36
CA MET A 50 0.19 1.67 6.96
C MET A 50 1.06 0.83 6.05
N VAL A 51 2.10 1.44 5.49
CA VAL A 51 3.04 0.77 4.59
C VAL A 51 4.33 0.51 5.36
N THR A 52 4.76 -0.74 5.37
CA THR A 52 5.96 -1.16 6.08
C THR A 52 6.99 -1.74 5.12
N ASN A 53 8.23 -1.29 5.24
CA ASN A 53 9.36 -1.93 4.57
C ASN A 53 9.85 -3.08 5.45
N PRO A 54 9.65 -4.35 5.05
CA PRO A 54 10.00 -5.48 5.91
C PRO A 54 11.50 -5.63 6.16
N LYS A 55 12.35 -5.00 5.35
CA LYS A 55 13.81 -5.09 5.51
C LYS A 55 14.32 -4.28 6.69
N ASN A 56 13.76 -3.08 6.91
CA ASN A 56 14.21 -2.19 7.97
C ASN A 56 13.12 -1.87 8.98
N LYS A 57 11.90 -2.34 8.74
CA LYS A 57 10.72 -2.14 9.58
C LYS A 57 10.27 -0.68 9.70
N ASN A 58 10.74 0.17 8.82
CA ASN A 58 10.24 1.53 8.75
C ASN A 58 8.83 1.55 8.16
N THR A 59 8.00 2.45 8.67
CA THR A 59 6.61 2.57 8.27
C THR A 59 6.28 3.98 7.85
N VAL A 60 5.27 4.10 6.97
CA VAL A 60 4.68 5.38 6.59
C VAL A 60 3.17 5.17 6.41
N PHE A 61 2.38 6.16 6.79
CA PHE A 61 0.94 6.15 6.54
C PHE A 61 0.67 6.94 5.26
N VAL A 62 -0.08 6.34 4.35
CA VAL A 62 -0.46 6.97 3.10
C VAL A 62 -1.98 6.94 2.95
N LYS A 63 -2.52 7.97 2.28
CA LYS A 63 -3.96 8.06 2.02
C LYS A 63 -4.22 7.66 0.57
N VAL A 64 -5.19 6.78 0.37
CA VAL A 64 -5.59 6.34 -0.96
C VAL A 64 -6.35 7.46 -1.66
N THR A 65 -5.85 7.89 -2.81
CA THR A 65 -6.47 8.95 -3.62
C THR A 65 -7.03 8.44 -4.93
N GLY A 66 -6.79 7.18 -5.27
CA GLY A 66 -7.30 6.56 -6.49
C GLY A 66 -7.05 5.07 -6.49
N ASN A 67 -7.60 4.42 -7.50
CA ASN A 67 -7.45 2.98 -7.69
C ASN A 67 -6.87 2.70 -9.08
N PHE A 68 -6.25 1.55 -9.22
CA PHE A 68 -5.75 1.08 -10.51
C PHE A 68 -6.15 -0.38 -10.71
N ASN A 69 -6.17 -0.80 -11.97
CA ASN A 69 -6.46 -2.19 -12.32
C ASN A 69 -5.18 -3.02 -12.15
N ARG A 70 -5.21 -3.96 -11.22
CA ARG A 70 -4.10 -4.86 -10.99
C ARG A 70 -4.23 -6.05 -11.94
N PRO A 71 -3.26 -6.28 -12.84
CA PRO A 71 -3.31 -7.45 -13.70
C PRO A 71 -3.27 -8.74 -12.89
N GLU A 72 -3.99 -9.75 -13.32
CA GLU A 72 -3.98 -11.06 -12.68
C GLU A 72 -2.55 -11.61 -12.64
N GLY A 73 -2.14 -12.11 -11.47
CA GLY A 73 -0.80 -12.62 -11.25
C GLY A 73 0.25 -11.56 -10.93
N SER A 74 -0.10 -10.27 -10.97
CA SER A 74 0.84 -9.20 -10.61
C SER A 74 1.02 -9.14 -9.10
N ALA A 75 2.26 -8.96 -8.65
CA ALA A 75 2.57 -8.73 -7.25
C ALA A 75 2.49 -7.25 -6.86
N GLU A 76 2.31 -6.36 -7.84
CA GLU A 76 2.28 -4.91 -7.63
C GLU A 76 0.92 -4.50 -7.08
N ILE A 77 0.89 -3.99 -5.85
CA ILE A 77 -0.36 -3.73 -5.12
C ILE A 77 -0.57 -2.27 -4.79
N ILE A 78 0.46 -1.42 -4.87
CA ILE A 78 0.34 -0.02 -4.51
C ILE A 78 1.31 0.82 -5.34
N LYS A 79 0.87 2.02 -5.68
CA LYS A 79 1.71 3.07 -6.27
C LYS A 79 1.86 4.17 -5.25
N MET A 80 3.10 4.50 -4.90
CA MET A 80 3.41 5.49 -3.88
C MET A 80 4.15 6.68 -4.47
N SER A 81 4.04 7.83 -3.79
CA SER A 81 4.86 8.99 -4.13
C SER A 81 6.34 8.73 -3.82
N GLU A 82 7.21 9.48 -4.48
CA GLU A 82 8.64 9.36 -4.24
C GLU A 82 9.02 9.68 -2.79
N SER A 83 8.39 10.71 -2.20
CA SER A 83 8.71 11.10 -0.82
C SER A 83 8.28 10.04 0.19
N SER A 84 7.10 9.43 -0.01
CA SER A 84 6.62 8.36 0.86
C SER A 84 7.54 7.13 0.77
N ALA A 85 7.90 6.74 -0.44
CA ALA A 85 8.79 5.60 -0.66
C ALA A 85 10.18 5.85 -0.05
N ALA A 86 10.72 7.05 -0.23
CA ALA A 86 12.02 7.40 0.32
C ALA A 86 12.03 7.37 1.85
N SER A 87 10.91 7.75 2.48
CA SER A 87 10.82 7.79 3.94
C SER A 87 10.97 6.41 4.59
N ILE A 88 10.65 5.34 3.86
CA ILE A 88 10.83 3.97 4.35
C ILE A 88 11.91 3.19 3.58
N GLY A 89 12.60 3.86 2.67
CA GLY A 89 13.74 3.27 1.97
C GLY A 89 13.37 2.24 0.91
N VAL A 90 12.21 2.35 0.28
CA VAL A 90 11.81 1.43 -0.80
C VAL A 90 11.96 2.08 -2.16
N LYS A 91 12.17 1.24 -3.15
CA LYS A 91 12.20 1.59 -4.58
C LYS A 91 11.16 0.76 -5.31
N SER A 92 10.89 1.12 -6.57
CA SER A 92 9.98 0.34 -7.40
C SER A 92 10.37 -1.13 -7.43
N LYS A 93 9.37 -2.00 -7.27
CA LYS A 93 9.49 -3.46 -7.23
C LYS A 93 10.03 -4.02 -5.91
N ASP A 94 10.32 -3.19 -4.93
CA ASP A 94 10.68 -3.67 -3.61
C ASP A 94 9.46 -4.26 -2.91
N LYS A 95 9.70 -5.26 -2.06
CA LYS A 95 8.64 -5.88 -1.27
C LYS A 95 8.19 -4.96 -0.15
N ILE A 96 6.87 -4.85 0.02
CA ILE A 96 6.27 -4.06 1.09
C ILE A 96 5.10 -4.82 1.71
N VAL A 97 4.75 -4.42 2.92
CA VAL A 97 3.58 -4.94 3.63
C VAL A 97 2.63 -3.80 3.90
N LEU A 98 1.36 -4.00 3.54
CA LEU A 98 0.30 -3.02 3.75
C LEU A 98 -0.62 -3.51 4.86
N SER A 99 -1.10 -2.57 5.70
CA SER A 99 -2.11 -2.87 6.71
C SER A 99 -3.13 -1.74 6.75
N TYR A 100 -4.41 -2.08 6.65
CA TYR A 100 -5.49 -1.10 6.69
C TYR A 100 -6.78 -1.76 7.15
N ALA A 101 -7.76 -0.94 7.51
CA ALA A 101 -9.09 -1.38 7.91
C ALA A 101 -10.13 -0.96 6.88
N ARG A 102 -11.16 -1.79 6.68
CA ARG A 102 -12.27 -1.48 5.77
C ARG A 102 -13.59 -2.03 6.27
#